data_d9d78bb94d0cc1b387ab9fbc1c25412e
#
_entry.id   d9d78bb94d0cc1b387ab9fbc1c25412e
#
_cell.length_a   1.000
_cell.length_b   1.000
_cell.length_c   1.000
_cell.angle_alpha   90.00
_cell.angle_beta   90.00
_cell.angle_gamma   90.00
#
_symmetry.space_group_name_H-M   'P 1'
#
loop_
_entity.id
_entity.type
_entity.pdbx_description
1 polymer ?
#
loop_
_entity_poly.entity_id
_entity_poly.type
_entity_poly.pdbx_seq_one_letter_code
_entity_poly.pdbx_strand_id
1 'polypeptide(L)'
;MPTPHNAAKMGDIAETVLLPGDPLRAKVIAETFLEDAVQFNTVRNMFGYTGTYEGKKVSVMGTGMGCASIGIYSYELIHMYGVKNLIRIGSCGGMQEYVKLGDIVMASGSSTDTNYAHQYHLPGSFSAVPSFDLLSMAVEEARKNQFPYIVGNVISSDIFYNETPEWKEWAKMGVLAAEMESFALYCNAARAGVRALGIFTVSDSMISNEEMSAEERQNGFTNMMKVALGVAVRL
;
A
#
# COMPACT_ATOMS: atom_id res chain seq x y z
N MET A 1 4.26 -21.68 -10.84
CA MET A 1 5.62 -22.13 -10.47
C MET A 1 6.22 -21.09 -9.54
N PRO A 2 7.03 -21.48 -8.54
CA PRO A 2 7.73 -20.51 -7.70
C PRO A 2 8.59 -19.56 -8.54
N THR A 3 8.72 -18.31 -8.05
CA THR A 3 9.62 -17.30 -8.63
C THR A 3 10.89 -17.19 -7.78
N PRO A 4 11.90 -16.41 -8.16
CA PRO A 4 13.06 -16.15 -7.30
C PRO A 4 12.74 -15.46 -5.97
N HIS A 5 11.55 -14.86 -5.85
CA HIS A 5 11.14 -14.06 -4.70
C HIS A 5 9.92 -14.61 -3.96
N ASN A 6 9.23 -15.60 -4.54
CA ASN A 6 7.99 -16.15 -3.97
C ASN A 6 7.91 -17.67 -4.18
N ALA A 7 7.74 -18.41 -3.07
CA ALA A 7 7.66 -19.88 -3.07
C ALA A 7 6.25 -20.42 -3.35
N ALA A 8 5.24 -19.57 -3.48
CA ALA A 8 3.85 -19.98 -3.68
C ALA A 8 3.65 -20.82 -4.94
N LYS A 9 2.66 -21.70 -4.89
CA LYS A 9 2.15 -22.42 -6.04
C LYS A 9 0.95 -21.67 -6.63
N MET A 10 0.58 -22.01 -7.85
CA MET A 10 -0.65 -21.50 -8.46
C MET A 10 -1.86 -21.89 -7.59
N GLY A 11 -2.68 -20.91 -7.24
CA GLY A 11 -3.85 -21.07 -6.36
C GLY A 11 -3.58 -20.88 -4.87
N ASP A 12 -2.33 -20.80 -4.43
CA ASP A 12 -2.02 -20.48 -3.02
C ASP A 12 -2.40 -19.04 -2.67
N ILE A 13 -2.26 -18.12 -3.62
CA ILE A 13 -2.51 -16.69 -3.44
C ILE A 13 -3.92 -16.33 -3.91
N ALA A 14 -4.64 -15.53 -3.15
CA ALA A 14 -5.98 -15.04 -3.52
C ALA A 14 -5.91 -13.97 -4.63
N GLU A 15 -7.04 -13.73 -5.31
CA GLU A 15 -7.14 -12.66 -6.31
C GLU A 15 -6.99 -11.26 -5.70
N THR A 16 -7.26 -11.12 -4.39
CA THR A 16 -7.10 -9.87 -3.63
C THR A 16 -5.96 -10.02 -2.63
N VAL A 17 -4.97 -9.13 -2.71
CA VAL A 17 -3.78 -9.15 -1.85
C VAL A 17 -3.59 -7.81 -1.16
N LEU A 18 -3.46 -7.83 0.18
CA LEU A 18 -3.02 -6.71 0.97
C LEU A 18 -1.50 -6.67 1.02
N LEU A 19 -0.92 -5.50 0.81
CA LEU A 19 0.52 -5.31 0.60
C LEU A 19 1.12 -4.36 1.64
N PRO A 20 1.40 -4.81 2.89
CA PRO A 20 2.24 -4.04 3.80
C PRO A 20 3.70 -4.02 3.32
N GLY A 21 4.46 -2.98 3.67
CA GLY A 21 5.91 -2.96 3.43
C GLY A 21 6.64 -3.94 4.32
N ASP A 22 6.27 -3.95 5.60
CA ASP A 22 6.86 -4.79 6.65
C ASP A 22 6.29 -6.23 6.60
N PRO A 23 7.13 -7.26 6.41
CA PRO A 23 6.68 -8.65 6.43
C PRO A 23 6.15 -9.12 7.80
N LEU A 24 6.60 -8.53 8.89
CA LEU A 24 6.03 -8.83 10.22
C LEU A 24 4.62 -8.26 10.36
N ARG A 25 4.31 -7.14 9.72
CA ARG A 25 2.94 -6.63 9.63
C ARG A 25 2.04 -7.58 8.83
N ALA A 26 2.56 -8.19 7.76
CA ALA A 26 1.82 -9.23 7.04
C ALA A 26 1.47 -10.40 7.97
N LYS A 27 2.41 -10.82 8.82
CA LYS A 27 2.17 -11.86 9.83
C LYS A 27 1.11 -11.44 10.84
N VAL A 28 1.22 -10.24 11.40
CA VAL A 28 0.24 -9.72 12.38
C VAL A 28 -1.17 -9.67 11.78
N ILE A 29 -1.32 -9.21 10.53
CA ILE A 29 -2.62 -9.19 9.85
C ILE A 29 -3.18 -10.59 9.70
N ALA A 30 -2.35 -11.54 9.26
CA ALA A 30 -2.78 -12.93 9.09
C ALA A 30 -3.23 -13.56 10.40
N GLU A 31 -2.45 -13.39 11.48
CA GLU A 31 -2.74 -13.99 12.79
C GLU A 31 -3.90 -13.30 13.53
N THR A 32 -4.17 -12.00 13.24
CA THR A 32 -5.19 -11.23 13.94
C THR A 32 -6.56 -11.27 13.26
N PHE A 33 -6.56 -11.28 11.92
CA PHE A 33 -7.79 -11.05 11.16
C PHE A 33 -8.19 -12.21 10.26
N LEU A 34 -7.26 -13.07 9.81
CA LEU A 34 -7.60 -14.12 8.86
C LEU A 34 -7.87 -15.45 9.59
N GLU A 35 -8.97 -16.10 9.24
CA GLU A 35 -9.26 -17.47 9.62
C GLU A 35 -8.48 -18.44 8.75
N ASP A 36 -8.00 -19.54 9.34
CA ASP A 36 -7.25 -20.62 8.67
C ASP A 36 -6.05 -20.11 7.83
N ALA A 37 -5.34 -19.12 8.34
CA ALA A 37 -4.23 -18.50 7.64
C ALA A 37 -3.06 -19.49 7.42
N VAL A 38 -2.68 -19.68 6.15
CA VAL A 38 -1.56 -20.53 5.74
C VAL A 38 -0.47 -19.67 5.14
N GLN A 39 0.76 -19.84 5.64
CA GLN A 39 1.93 -19.15 5.10
C GLN A 39 2.38 -19.79 3.78
N PHE A 40 2.37 -19.01 2.69
CA PHE A 40 2.80 -19.49 1.37
C PHE A 40 4.22 -19.03 0.99
N ASN A 41 4.75 -18.00 1.64
CA ASN A 41 6.09 -17.47 1.33
C ASN A 41 6.91 -17.10 2.55
N THR A 42 8.19 -17.50 2.51
CA THR A 42 9.24 -17.12 3.46
C THR A 42 10.53 -16.67 2.74
N VAL A 43 10.55 -16.73 1.41
CA VAL A 43 11.72 -16.33 0.61
C VAL A 43 12.08 -14.88 0.92
N ARG A 44 13.35 -14.62 1.20
CA ARG A 44 13.89 -13.30 1.57
C ARG A 44 13.21 -12.67 2.79
N ASN A 45 12.57 -13.49 3.64
CA ASN A 45 11.74 -13.07 4.76
C ASN A 45 10.52 -12.20 4.36
N MET A 46 10.14 -12.14 3.09
CA MET A 46 8.91 -11.50 2.63
C MET A 46 7.75 -12.45 2.89
N PHE A 47 7.28 -12.46 4.14
CA PHE A 47 6.21 -13.34 4.58
C PHE A 47 4.93 -13.05 3.83
N GLY A 48 4.29 -14.12 3.35
CA GLY A 48 3.02 -14.08 2.67
C GLY A 48 2.09 -15.15 3.22
N TYR A 49 0.83 -14.78 3.44
CA TYR A 49 -0.20 -15.63 4.03
C TYR A 49 -1.49 -15.54 3.22
N THR A 50 -2.23 -16.61 3.19
CA THR A 50 -3.59 -16.66 2.64
C THR A 50 -4.51 -17.26 3.68
N GLY A 51 -5.65 -16.64 3.90
CA GLY A 51 -6.70 -17.12 4.80
C GLY A 51 -8.05 -16.61 4.35
N THR A 52 -9.02 -16.67 5.25
CA THR A 52 -10.39 -16.22 5.02
C THR A 52 -10.72 -15.05 5.95
N TYR A 53 -11.36 -14.01 5.42
CA TYR A 53 -11.91 -12.92 6.19
C TYR A 53 -13.37 -12.70 5.78
N GLU A 54 -14.30 -12.81 6.72
CA GLU A 54 -15.76 -12.72 6.48
C GLU A 54 -16.21 -13.59 5.28
N GLY A 55 -15.70 -14.81 5.18
CA GLY A 55 -16.04 -15.77 4.14
C GLY A 55 -15.37 -15.54 2.78
N LYS A 56 -14.49 -14.55 2.64
CA LYS A 56 -13.73 -14.28 1.41
C LYS A 56 -12.26 -14.66 1.57
N LYS A 57 -11.71 -15.31 0.55
CA LYS A 57 -10.28 -15.63 0.48
C LYS A 57 -9.47 -14.36 0.25
N VAL A 58 -8.56 -14.04 1.15
CA VAL A 58 -7.68 -12.87 1.10
C VAL A 58 -6.25 -13.30 1.35
N SER A 59 -5.32 -12.69 0.64
CA SER A 59 -3.89 -12.84 0.91
C SER A 59 -3.31 -11.55 1.47
N VAL A 60 -2.24 -11.69 2.25
CA VAL A 60 -1.42 -10.58 2.72
C VAL A 60 0.04 -10.94 2.54
N MET A 61 0.85 -10.03 1.99
CA MET A 61 2.27 -10.27 1.73
C MET A 61 3.10 -9.00 1.90
N GLY A 62 4.25 -9.14 2.56
CA GLY A 62 5.24 -8.06 2.65
C GLY A 62 5.82 -7.71 1.29
N THR A 63 6.15 -6.43 1.07
CA THR A 63 6.71 -5.94 -0.20
C THR A 63 8.07 -5.26 -0.05
N GLY A 64 8.55 -5.06 1.18
CA GLY A 64 9.72 -4.22 1.43
C GLY A 64 9.41 -2.74 1.24
N MET A 65 10.45 -1.94 1.08
CA MET A 65 10.39 -0.49 0.92
C MET A 65 10.85 -0.07 -0.47
N GLY A 66 10.21 0.96 -1.00
CA GLY A 66 10.56 1.64 -2.23
C GLY A 66 9.96 1.03 -3.50
N CYS A 67 9.90 1.88 -4.54
CA CYS A 67 9.34 1.53 -5.85
C CYS A 67 9.98 0.30 -6.48
N ALA A 68 11.29 0.12 -6.33
CA ALA A 68 11.99 -1.05 -6.86
C ALA A 68 11.53 -2.36 -6.22
N SER A 69 11.34 -2.36 -4.88
CA SER A 69 10.92 -3.55 -4.15
C SER A 69 9.48 -3.94 -4.46
N ILE A 70 8.52 -3.03 -4.27
CA ILE A 70 7.12 -3.32 -4.60
C ILE A 70 6.93 -3.63 -6.08
N GLY A 71 7.77 -3.04 -6.93
CA GLY A 71 7.79 -3.30 -8.37
C GLY A 71 8.00 -4.78 -8.69
N ILE A 72 8.94 -5.44 -7.99
CA ILE A 72 9.18 -6.88 -8.14
C ILE A 72 7.97 -7.69 -7.68
N TYR A 73 7.53 -7.49 -6.44
CA TYR A 73 6.48 -8.30 -5.85
C TYR A 73 5.13 -8.11 -6.53
N SER A 74 4.74 -6.88 -6.86
CA SER A 74 3.48 -6.62 -7.58
C SER A 74 3.50 -7.22 -8.99
N TYR A 75 4.62 -7.14 -9.69
CA TYR A 75 4.77 -7.75 -11.01
C TYR A 75 4.56 -9.28 -10.95
N GLU A 76 5.24 -9.96 -10.02
CA GLU A 76 5.10 -11.41 -9.86
C GLU A 76 3.68 -11.81 -9.43
N LEU A 77 3.07 -11.09 -8.48
CA LEU A 77 1.70 -11.34 -8.04
C LEU A 77 0.71 -11.25 -9.21
N ILE A 78 0.85 -10.24 -10.06
CA ILE A 78 -0.02 -10.04 -11.22
C ILE A 78 0.22 -11.12 -12.28
N HIS A 79 1.45 -11.25 -12.75
CA HIS A 79 1.76 -12.03 -13.96
C HIS A 79 1.96 -13.52 -13.70
N MET A 80 2.43 -13.90 -12.50
CA MET A 80 2.77 -15.28 -12.17
C MET A 80 1.69 -15.96 -11.33
N TYR A 81 0.90 -15.19 -10.56
CA TYR A 81 -0.10 -15.74 -9.65
C TYR A 81 -1.53 -15.29 -9.94
N GLY A 82 -1.73 -14.41 -10.93
CA GLY A 82 -3.05 -13.99 -11.39
C GLY A 82 -3.83 -13.08 -10.45
N VAL A 83 -3.12 -12.34 -9.60
CA VAL A 83 -3.74 -11.36 -8.69
C VAL A 83 -4.44 -10.27 -9.49
N LYS A 84 -5.65 -9.89 -9.04
CA LYS A 84 -6.52 -8.90 -9.69
C LYS A 84 -6.63 -7.59 -8.93
N ASN A 85 -6.45 -7.65 -7.60
CA ASN A 85 -6.65 -6.51 -6.71
C ASN A 85 -5.46 -6.42 -5.75
N LEU A 86 -4.75 -5.30 -5.81
CA LEU A 86 -3.58 -5.03 -4.98
C LEU A 86 -3.86 -3.81 -4.12
N ILE A 87 -3.94 -4.01 -2.80
CA ILE A 87 -4.22 -2.94 -1.85
C ILE A 87 -2.98 -2.72 -0.98
N ARG A 88 -2.24 -1.67 -1.28
CA ARG A 88 -1.10 -1.24 -0.46
C ARG A 88 -1.62 -0.68 0.86
N ILE A 89 -1.07 -1.16 1.97
CA ILE A 89 -1.33 -0.69 3.32
C ILE A 89 -0.02 -0.33 4.00
N GLY A 90 0.22 0.94 4.17
CA GLY A 90 1.52 1.45 4.60
C GLY A 90 1.45 2.56 5.64
N SER A 91 2.62 3.09 6.00
CA SER A 91 2.77 4.34 6.73
C SER A 91 3.14 5.46 5.76
N CYS A 92 2.88 6.71 6.16
CA CYS A 92 3.31 7.89 5.43
C CYS A 92 3.65 9.03 6.38
N GLY A 93 4.52 9.94 5.94
CA GLY A 93 4.83 11.19 6.62
C GLY A 93 3.90 12.30 6.13
N GLY A 94 3.14 12.92 7.04
CA GLY A 94 2.21 14.01 6.73
C GLY A 94 2.92 15.30 6.33
N MET A 95 2.46 15.95 5.25
CA MET A 95 3.04 17.17 4.68
C MET A 95 2.15 18.41 4.83
N GLN A 96 0.95 18.27 5.41
CA GLN A 96 -0.01 19.37 5.58
C GLN A 96 -0.39 19.50 7.04
N GLU A 97 -0.63 20.74 7.50
CA GLU A 97 -1.00 21.01 8.90
C GLU A 97 -2.29 20.32 9.35
N TYR A 98 -3.20 20.07 8.41
CA TYR A 98 -4.47 19.40 8.69
C TYR A 98 -4.40 17.87 8.60
N VAL A 99 -3.28 17.30 8.16
CA VAL A 99 -3.02 15.85 8.14
C VAL A 99 -2.39 15.48 9.48
N LYS A 100 -3.14 14.76 10.31
CA LYS A 100 -2.73 14.45 11.69
C LYS A 100 -2.22 13.03 11.85
N LEU A 101 -1.42 12.81 12.88
CA LEU A 101 -0.98 11.47 13.27
C LEU A 101 -2.20 10.55 13.46
N GLY A 102 -2.13 9.35 12.90
CA GLY A 102 -3.21 8.37 12.95
C GLY A 102 -4.31 8.53 11.89
N ASP A 103 -4.34 9.65 11.15
CA ASP A 103 -5.26 9.78 10.02
C ASP A 103 -4.98 8.75 8.94
N ILE A 104 -6.03 8.32 8.25
CA ILE A 104 -5.92 7.45 7.09
C ILE A 104 -5.83 8.34 5.84
N VAL A 105 -4.72 8.26 5.12
CA VAL A 105 -4.55 8.89 3.81
C VAL A 105 -4.84 7.86 2.72
N MET A 106 -5.80 8.14 1.84
CA MET A 106 -6.12 7.33 0.67
C MET A 106 -5.60 8.05 -0.58
N ALA A 107 -4.65 7.44 -1.27
CA ALA A 107 -3.98 8.06 -2.39
C ALA A 107 -4.87 8.10 -3.64
N SER A 108 -5.42 9.27 -3.98
CA SER A 108 -6.14 9.49 -5.24
C SER A 108 -5.21 9.67 -6.45
N GLY A 109 -3.92 9.79 -6.20
CA GLY A 109 -2.84 9.86 -7.17
C GLY A 109 -1.51 9.77 -6.46
N SER A 110 -0.47 9.43 -7.20
CA SER A 110 0.89 9.40 -6.70
C SER A 110 1.82 10.20 -7.61
N SER A 111 2.32 11.32 -7.09
CA SER A 111 3.48 12.00 -7.64
C SER A 111 4.75 11.21 -7.33
N THR A 112 5.87 11.55 -7.97
CA THR A 112 7.11 10.83 -7.70
C THR A 112 8.35 11.61 -8.11
N ASP A 113 9.47 11.28 -7.49
CA ASP A 113 10.83 11.61 -7.90
C ASP A 113 11.57 10.39 -8.50
N THR A 114 10.93 9.20 -8.50
CA THR A 114 11.53 7.99 -9.07
C THR A 114 11.49 7.96 -10.59
N ASN A 115 12.45 7.27 -11.18
CA ASN A 115 12.50 7.00 -12.61
C ASN A 115 11.73 5.73 -13.04
N TYR A 116 10.91 5.16 -12.15
CA TYR A 116 10.28 3.84 -12.35
C TYR A 116 9.49 3.72 -13.66
N ALA A 117 8.70 4.74 -14.01
CA ALA A 117 7.89 4.71 -15.24
C ALA A 117 8.69 4.84 -16.54
N HIS A 118 9.96 5.23 -16.48
CA HIS A 118 10.80 5.40 -17.66
C HIS A 118 10.96 4.11 -18.48
N GLN A 119 10.88 2.94 -17.82
CA GLN A 119 10.91 1.63 -18.47
C GLN A 119 9.78 1.38 -19.49
N TYR A 120 8.67 2.12 -19.38
CA TYR A 120 7.53 1.97 -20.31
C TYR A 120 7.66 2.77 -21.59
N HIS A 121 8.70 3.60 -21.74
CA HIS A 121 8.99 4.42 -22.92
C HIS A 121 7.78 5.25 -23.41
N LEU A 122 7.01 5.80 -22.48
CA LEU A 122 5.87 6.63 -22.81
C LEU A 122 6.32 7.97 -23.42
N PRO A 123 5.59 8.52 -24.42
CA PRO A 123 5.93 9.81 -25.02
C PRO A 123 5.47 11.01 -24.17
N GLY A 124 5.48 10.89 -22.84
CA GLY A 124 5.03 11.91 -21.90
C GLY A 124 5.11 11.41 -20.45
N SER A 125 4.49 12.16 -19.53
CA SER A 125 4.41 11.81 -18.10
C SER A 125 3.19 10.94 -17.81
N PHE A 126 3.37 9.86 -17.05
CA PHE A 126 2.28 9.00 -16.61
C PHE A 126 1.64 9.54 -15.33
N SER A 127 0.31 9.66 -15.32
CA SER A 127 -0.45 9.96 -14.10
C SER A 127 -0.76 8.67 -13.36
N ALA A 128 -0.01 8.39 -12.30
CA ALA A 128 -0.21 7.22 -11.46
C ALA A 128 -1.43 7.43 -10.56
N VAL A 129 -2.55 6.77 -10.87
CA VAL A 129 -3.82 6.89 -10.16
C VAL A 129 -4.33 5.51 -9.71
N PRO A 130 -5.07 5.45 -8.58
CA PRO A 130 -5.69 4.20 -8.13
C PRO A 130 -6.89 3.82 -9.01
N SER A 131 -7.40 2.61 -8.81
CA SER A 131 -8.70 2.22 -9.30
C SER A 131 -9.79 2.92 -8.50
N PHE A 132 -10.64 3.68 -9.19
CA PHE A 132 -11.66 4.53 -8.56
C PHE A 132 -12.67 3.72 -7.74
N ASP A 133 -13.05 2.54 -8.20
CA ASP A 133 -13.94 1.63 -7.47
C ASP A 133 -13.35 1.20 -6.11
N LEU A 134 -12.07 0.83 -6.08
CA LEU A 134 -11.39 0.49 -4.81
C LEU A 134 -11.29 1.70 -3.87
N LEU A 135 -10.98 2.88 -4.41
CA LEU A 135 -10.92 4.11 -3.62
C LEU A 135 -12.30 4.46 -3.04
N SER A 136 -13.36 4.36 -3.83
CA SER A 136 -14.73 4.62 -3.39
C SER A 136 -15.14 3.66 -2.27
N MET A 137 -14.85 2.36 -2.41
CA MET A 137 -15.12 1.35 -1.37
C MET A 137 -14.35 1.67 -0.08
N ALA A 138 -13.08 2.10 -0.18
CA ALA A 138 -12.28 2.45 1.00
C ALA A 138 -12.84 3.67 1.74
N VAL A 139 -13.31 4.68 1.00
CA VAL A 139 -13.99 5.85 1.58
C VAL A 139 -15.28 5.44 2.30
N GLU A 140 -16.07 4.57 1.70
CA GLU A 140 -17.30 4.05 2.32
C GLU A 140 -17.00 3.27 3.61
N GLU A 141 -15.98 2.40 3.59
CA GLU A 141 -15.58 1.64 4.78
C GLU A 141 -15.04 2.55 5.90
N ALA A 142 -14.26 3.57 5.58
CA ALA A 142 -13.80 4.53 6.59
C ALA A 142 -14.97 5.32 7.21
N ARG A 143 -15.95 5.76 6.40
CA ARG A 143 -17.17 6.43 6.88
C ARG A 143 -18.02 5.54 7.76
N LYS A 144 -18.27 4.30 7.34
CA LYS A 144 -19.04 3.31 8.09
C LYS A 144 -18.46 3.07 9.49
N ASN A 145 -17.14 3.03 9.60
CA ASN A 145 -16.43 2.81 10.85
C ASN A 145 -16.08 4.11 11.59
N GLN A 146 -16.44 5.27 11.06
CA GLN A 146 -16.14 6.60 11.64
C GLN A 146 -14.64 6.83 11.85
N PHE A 147 -13.79 6.27 11.01
CA PHE A 147 -12.35 6.52 11.04
C PHE A 147 -12.01 7.85 10.36
N PRO A 148 -11.10 8.66 10.93
CA PRO A 148 -10.62 9.86 10.28
C PRO A 148 -9.85 9.49 9.01
N TYR A 149 -10.18 10.14 7.89
CA TYR A 149 -9.52 9.89 6.62
C TYR A 149 -9.44 11.16 5.77
N ILE A 150 -8.46 11.19 4.89
CA ILE A 150 -8.25 12.25 3.90
C ILE A 150 -7.95 11.57 2.55
N VAL A 151 -8.54 12.07 1.48
CA VAL A 151 -8.29 11.60 0.11
C VAL A 151 -7.53 12.66 -0.65
N GLY A 152 -6.41 12.30 -1.26
CA GLY A 152 -5.65 13.23 -2.09
C GLY A 152 -4.36 12.64 -2.64
N ASN A 153 -3.57 13.52 -3.26
CA ASN A 153 -2.30 13.12 -3.87
C ASN A 153 -1.24 12.85 -2.81
N VAL A 154 -0.45 11.81 -3.02
CA VAL A 154 0.75 11.50 -2.23
C VAL A 154 1.99 11.59 -3.12
N ILE A 155 3.18 11.50 -2.54
CA ILE A 155 4.43 11.32 -3.29
C ILE A 155 5.09 10.01 -2.90
N SER A 156 5.46 9.20 -3.91
CA SER A 156 6.39 8.09 -3.75
C SER A 156 7.81 8.59 -4.00
N SER A 157 8.63 8.66 -2.94
CA SER A 157 10.02 9.10 -3.03
C SER A 157 10.99 7.91 -2.95
N ASP A 158 12.06 7.97 -3.73
CA ASP A 158 13.15 6.98 -3.64
C ASP A 158 14.08 7.26 -2.45
N ILE A 159 14.02 8.48 -1.86
CA ILE A 159 14.94 8.92 -0.82
C ILE A 159 14.16 9.21 0.47
N PHE A 160 14.51 8.48 1.55
CA PHE A 160 13.94 8.72 2.86
C PHE A 160 14.68 9.81 3.63
N TYR A 161 16.01 9.81 3.57
CA TYR A 161 16.88 10.81 4.21
C TYR A 161 17.35 11.84 3.19
N ASN A 162 16.55 12.88 2.98
CA ASN A 162 16.87 13.97 2.06
C ASN A 162 17.87 14.95 2.68
N GLU A 163 18.85 15.39 1.87
CA GLU A 163 19.81 16.44 2.26
C GLU A 163 19.14 17.81 2.36
N THR A 164 18.08 18.03 1.58
CA THR A 164 17.32 19.28 1.54
C THR A 164 15.83 19.01 1.78
N PRO A 165 15.09 19.96 2.35
CA PRO A 165 13.66 19.74 2.65
C PRO A 165 12.77 19.92 1.40
N GLU A 166 13.05 19.15 0.35
CA GLU A 166 12.32 19.21 -0.94
C GLU A 166 10.82 18.90 -0.79
N TRP A 167 10.44 18.17 0.24
CA TRP A 167 9.05 17.89 0.55
C TRP A 167 8.20 19.18 0.68
N LYS A 168 8.79 20.34 1.05
CA LYS A 168 8.10 21.62 1.14
C LYS A 168 7.56 22.10 -0.22
N GLU A 169 8.25 21.79 -1.29
CA GLU A 169 7.80 22.15 -2.64
C GLU A 169 6.60 21.27 -3.04
N TRP A 170 6.62 19.97 -2.70
CA TRP A 170 5.48 19.10 -2.87
C TRP A 170 4.27 19.51 -2.02
N ALA A 171 4.50 19.93 -0.78
CA ALA A 171 3.46 20.45 0.11
C ALA A 171 2.77 21.68 -0.46
N LYS A 172 3.49 22.60 -1.11
CA LYS A 172 2.92 23.79 -1.80
C LYS A 172 1.99 23.40 -2.95
N MET A 173 2.20 22.22 -3.56
CA MET A 173 1.32 21.67 -4.59
C MET A 173 0.13 20.89 -4.04
N GLY A 174 -0.08 20.92 -2.71
CA GLY A 174 -1.18 20.23 -2.05
C GLY A 174 -0.98 18.72 -1.87
N VAL A 175 0.24 18.21 -2.02
CA VAL A 175 0.56 16.81 -1.71
C VAL A 175 0.36 16.58 -0.21
N LEU A 176 -0.38 15.52 0.13
CA LEU A 176 -0.80 15.25 1.51
C LEU A 176 0.31 14.60 2.35
N ALA A 177 1.02 13.67 1.77
CA ALA A 177 1.98 12.84 2.49
C ALA A 177 3.04 12.22 1.57
N ALA A 178 4.18 11.84 2.15
CA ALA A 178 5.23 11.06 1.51
C ALA A 178 5.13 9.58 1.90
N GLU A 179 5.33 8.73 0.92
CA GLU A 179 5.53 7.28 1.05
C GLU A 179 6.51 6.84 -0.05
N MET A 180 6.69 5.55 -0.32
CA MET A 180 7.78 5.12 -1.21
C MET A 180 7.35 4.11 -2.29
N GLU A 181 6.06 3.75 -2.44
CA GLU A 181 5.67 2.57 -3.23
C GLU A 181 4.51 2.74 -4.19
N SER A 182 3.53 3.61 -3.89
CA SER A 182 2.26 3.64 -4.63
C SER A 182 2.44 3.97 -6.11
N PHE A 183 3.44 4.76 -6.47
CA PHE A 183 3.71 5.09 -7.88
C PHE A 183 4.02 3.83 -8.70
N ALA A 184 4.94 3.00 -8.25
CA ALA A 184 5.31 1.77 -8.95
C ALA A 184 4.16 0.76 -8.98
N LEU A 185 3.41 0.66 -7.87
CA LEU A 185 2.23 -0.20 -7.81
C LEU A 185 1.17 0.20 -8.85
N TYR A 186 0.85 1.50 -8.93
CA TYR A 186 -0.13 2.00 -9.91
C TYR A 186 0.36 1.83 -11.35
N CYS A 187 1.65 2.00 -11.60
CA CYS A 187 2.25 1.73 -12.91
C CYS A 187 2.07 0.27 -13.34
N ASN A 188 2.45 -0.68 -12.47
CA ASN A 188 2.32 -2.11 -12.76
C ASN A 188 0.87 -2.54 -12.95
N ALA A 189 -0.03 -2.05 -12.08
CA ALA A 189 -1.46 -2.35 -12.17
C ALA A 189 -2.08 -1.81 -13.47
N ALA A 190 -1.82 -0.55 -13.80
CA ALA A 190 -2.30 0.06 -15.03
C ALA A 190 -1.80 -0.68 -16.28
N ARG A 191 -0.50 -1.02 -16.32
CA ARG A 191 0.09 -1.75 -17.45
C ARG A 191 -0.53 -3.13 -17.66
N ALA A 192 -0.93 -3.77 -16.57
CA ALA A 192 -1.50 -5.12 -16.58
C ALA A 192 -3.05 -5.14 -16.66
N GLY A 193 -3.71 -3.98 -16.55
CA GLY A 193 -5.17 -3.89 -16.53
C GLY A 193 -5.80 -4.49 -15.27
N VAL A 194 -5.10 -4.44 -14.13
CA VAL A 194 -5.60 -4.89 -12.82
C VAL A 194 -5.82 -3.71 -11.88
N ARG A 195 -6.51 -3.94 -10.76
CA ARG A 195 -6.88 -2.88 -9.82
C ARG A 195 -5.83 -2.67 -8.73
N ALA A 196 -5.57 -1.42 -8.38
CA ALA A 196 -4.68 -1.07 -7.28
C ALA A 196 -5.19 0.13 -6.47
N LEU A 197 -4.84 0.16 -5.18
CA LEU A 197 -5.12 1.24 -4.25
C LEU A 197 -4.00 1.35 -3.21
N GLY A 198 -3.60 2.56 -2.84
CA GLY A 198 -2.75 2.87 -1.69
C GLY A 198 -3.56 3.48 -0.56
N ILE A 199 -3.46 2.88 0.62
CA ILE A 199 -4.05 3.37 1.87
C ILE A 199 -2.93 3.45 2.90
N PHE A 200 -2.82 4.56 3.60
CA PHE A 200 -1.71 4.82 4.51
C PHE A 200 -2.21 5.34 5.84
N THR A 201 -1.51 5.01 6.93
CA THR A 201 -1.66 5.70 8.20
C THR A 201 -0.55 6.73 8.36
N VAL A 202 -0.88 7.94 8.75
CA VAL A 202 0.09 8.99 9.06
C VAL A 202 0.84 8.60 10.32
N SER A 203 2.11 8.24 10.19
CA SER A 203 2.97 7.80 11.29
C SER A 203 3.85 8.90 11.86
N ASP A 204 4.09 9.94 11.08
CA ASP A 204 4.93 11.08 11.43
C ASP A 204 4.47 12.34 10.69
N SER A 205 4.82 13.49 11.25
CA SER A 205 4.57 14.81 10.64
C SER A 205 5.88 15.44 10.21
N MET A 206 6.03 15.68 8.92
CA MET A 206 7.19 16.39 8.39
C MET A 206 7.20 17.89 8.74
N ILE A 207 6.08 18.41 9.26
CA ILE A 207 5.93 19.81 9.67
C ILE A 207 6.35 20.01 11.13
N SER A 208 5.77 19.21 12.04
CA SER A 208 6.02 19.33 13.50
C SER A 208 7.16 18.45 14.00
N ASN A 209 7.64 17.51 13.16
CA ASN A 209 8.58 16.45 13.53
C ASN A 209 8.06 15.53 14.66
N GLU A 210 6.75 15.47 14.84
CA GLU A 210 6.12 14.52 15.74
C GLU A 210 6.03 13.14 15.08
N GLU A 211 6.24 12.10 15.88
CA GLU A 211 6.16 10.72 15.44
C GLU A 211 5.26 9.91 16.37
N MET A 212 4.54 8.95 15.82
CA MET A 212 3.82 7.97 16.61
C MET A 212 4.79 7.09 17.39
N SER A 213 4.51 6.83 18.65
CA SER A 213 5.16 5.80 19.44
C SER A 213 4.96 4.39 18.82
N ALA A 214 5.73 3.42 19.26
CA ALA A 214 5.58 2.03 18.80
C ALA A 214 4.17 1.47 19.08
N GLU A 215 3.58 1.82 20.23
CA GLU A 215 2.23 1.41 20.62
C GLU A 215 1.16 2.10 19.75
N GLU A 216 1.28 3.40 19.51
CA GLU A 216 0.37 4.14 18.62
C GLU A 216 0.46 3.64 17.18
N ARG A 217 1.65 3.30 16.67
CA ARG A 217 1.83 2.68 15.35
C ARG A 217 1.07 1.35 15.26
N GLN A 218 1.15 0.52 16.30
CA GLN A 218 0.45 -0.76 16.32
C GLN A 218 -1.08 -0.58 16.29
N ASN A 219 -1.62 0.33 17.09
CA ASN A 219 -3.06 0.58 17.20
C ASN A 219 -3.61 1.39 16.03
N GLY A 220 -2.91 2.44 15.60
CA GLY A 220 -3.31 3.32 14.49
C GLY A 220 -3.37 2.58 13.15
N PHE A 221 -2.47 1.63 12.92
CA PHE A 221 -2.51 0.82 11.71
C PHE A 221 -3.69 -0.15 11.64
N THR A 222 -4.30 -0.50 12.77
CA THR A 222 -5.49 -1.36 12.83
C THR A 222 -6.68 -0.77 12.07
N ASN A 223 -6.90 0.55 12.14
CA ASN A 223 -8.00 1.21 11.42
C ASN A 223 -7.81 1.09 9.90
N MET A 224 -6.61 1.36 9.41
CA MET A 224 -6.26 1.18 7.99
C MET A 224 -6.43 -0.28 7.54
N MET A 225 -6.00 -1.24 8.36
CA MET A 225 -6.15 -2.67 8.06
C MET A 225 -7.62 -3.06 7.94
N LYS A 226 -8.48 -2.58 8.84
CA LYS A 226 -9.93 -2.82 8.79
C LYS A 226 -10.58 -2.21 7.54
N VAL A 227 -10.18 -1.00 7.14
CA VAL A 227 -10.63 -0.41 5.87
C VAL A 227 -10.23 -1.29 4.69
N ALA A 228 -8.97 -1.70 4.60
CA ALA A 228 -8.49 -2.53 3.51
C ALA A 228 -9.16 -3.91 3.45
N LEU A 229 -9.37 -4.55 4.60
CA LEU A 229 -10.09 -5.82 4.71
C LEU A 229 -11.58 -5.65 4.33
N GLY A 230 -12.23 -4.56 4.76
CA GLY A 230 -13.60 -4.23 4.38
C GLY A 230 -13.75 -4.00 2.86
N VAL A 231 -12.72 -3.46 2.19
CA VAL A 231 -12.69 -3.42 0.71
C VAL A 231 -12.54 -4.84 0.14
N ALA A 232 -11.62 -5.64 0.70
CA ALA A 232 -11.30 -6.97 0.19
C ALA A 232 -12.51 -7.93 0.18
N VAL A 233 -13.40 -7.85 1.18
CA VAL A 233 -14.59 -8.73 1.25
C VAL A 233 -15.67 -8.37 0.22
N ARG A 234 -15.61 -7.19 -0.38
CA ARG A 234 -16.55 -6.71 -1.41
C ARG A 234 -16.12 -7.09 -2.83
N LEU A 235 -14.96 -7.76 -2.99
CA LEU A 235 -14.36 -8.17 -4.24
C LEU A 235 -14.44 -9.68 -4.43
#